data_2d4fcaed0c6d02e376e1055dec4c3ed2
#
_entry.id   2d4fcaed0c6d02e376e1055dec4c3ed2
#
_cell.length_a   1.000
_cell.length_b   1.000
_cell.length_c   1.000
_cell.angle_alpha   90.00
_cell.angle_beta   90.00
_cell.angle_gamma   90.00
#
_symmetry.space_group_name_H-M   'P 1'
#
loop_
_entity.id
_entity.type
_entity.pdbx_description
1 polymer ?
#
loop_
_entity_poly.entity_id
_entity_poly.type
_entity_poly.pdbx_seq_one_letter_code
_entity_poly.pdbx_strand_id
1 'polypeptide(L)'
;SHGLANDWTLKYGVRYDYTDNKNGQFFNQTEGKDDVGNSSSRLYEQITNFYGGFDKEFESGLSLSLSATGEYYSIGSYHKWAVYPQASLTYSPSEKHTFMLGVSSEKDYPTYWDMQTSTTYMNAYEEIQTIEGLRPANVYNVNANYLFLQKYMLSLFYERTNDYFTMDMYQAK
;
A
#
# COMPACT_ATOMS: atom_id res chain seq x y z
N SER A 1 -2.99 8.79 21.48
CA SER A 1 -4.41 9.23 21.46
C SER A 1 -4.72 10.05 22.68
N HIS A 2 -5.65 10.97 22.57
CA HIS A 2 -6.15 11.79 23.65
C HIS A 2 -7.67 11.73 23.71
N GLY A 3 -8.24 11.39 24.88
CA GLY A 3 -9.67 11.53 25.14
C GLY A 3 -10.05 13.00 25.26
N LEU A 4 -11.11 13.39 24.57
CA LEU A 4 -11.71 14.73 24.61
C LEU A 4 -13.04 14.65 25.35
N ALA A 5 -13.65 15.82 25.62
CA ALA A 5 -14.99 15.85 26.20
C ALA A 5 -16.01 15.18 25.29
N ASN A 6 -17.09 14.62 25.88
CA ASN A 6 -18.21 13.97 25.18
C ASN A 6 -17.81 12.74 24.33
N ASP A 7 -16.96 11.86 24.86
CA ASP A 7 -16.57 10.58 24.25
C ASP A 7 -15.90 10.70 22.88
N TRP A 8 -15.31 11.85 22.59
CA TRP A 8 -14.42 12.01 21.46
C TRP A 8 -13.01 11.55 21.80
N THR A 9 -12.39 10.84 20.88
CA THR A 9 -10.98 10.48 20.96
C THR A 9 -10.24 11.04 19.75
N LEU A 10 -9.19 11.82 20.01
CA LEU A 10 -8.26 12.29 18.98
C LEU A 10 -7.09 11.33 18.86
N LYS A 11 -6.78 10.91 17.64
CA LYS A 11 -5.61 10.10 17.29
C LYS A 11 -4.71 10.88 16.35
N TYR A 12 -3.41 10.84 16.59
CA TYR A 12 -2.43 11.45 15.69
C TYR A 12 -1.06 10.80 15.87
N GLY A 13 -0.23 10.90 14.86
CA GLY A 13 1.13 10.43 14.92
C GLY A 13 1.91 10.73 13.64
N VAL A 14 3.19 10.41 13.71
CA VAL A 14 4.13 10.52 12.61
C VAL A 14 4.92 9.22 12.53
N ARG A 15 5.14 8.73 11.32
CA ARG A 15 6.00 7.58 11.03
C ARG A 15 6.98 7.98 9.94
N TYR A 16 8.23 7.60 10.10
CA TYR A 16 9.27 7.76 9.12
C TYR A 16 9.96 6.43 8.87
N ASP A 17 10.00 6.02 7.62
CA ASP A 17 10.66 4.81 7.16
C ASP A 17 11.76 5.20 6.16
N TYR A 18 12.94 4.64 6.31
CA TYR A 18 14.06 4.79 5.40
C TYR A 18 14.60 3.42 5.01
N THR A 19 14.73 3.19 3.72
CA THR A 19 15.24 1.93 3.17
C THR A 19 16.39 2.20 2.20
N ASP A 20 17.50 1.51 2.38
CA ASP A 20 18.67 1.52 1.49
C ASP A 20 18.83 0.13 0.87
N ASN A 21 18.42 -0.01 -0.37
CA ASN A 21 18.50 -1.25 -1.13
C ASN A 21 19.71 -1.24 -2.05
N LYS A 22 20.54 -2.28 -1.94
CA LYS A 22 21.66 -2.53 -2.84
C LYS A 22 21.48 -3.87 -3.51
N ASN A 23 21.65 -3.88 -4.82
CA ASN A 23 21.69 -5.10 -5.61
C ASN A 23 22.93 -5.12 -6.49
N GLY A 24 23.51 -6.33 -6.67
CA GLY A 24 24.64 -6.53 -7.59
C GLY A 24 24.52 -7.89 -8.25
N GLN A 25 24.64 -7.92 -9.57
CA GLN A 25 24.79 -9.14 -10.35
C GLN A 25 26.24 -9.24 -10.82
N PHE A 26 26.85 -10.36 -10.50
CA PHE A 26 28.22 -10.67 -10.90
C PHE A 26 28.20 -11.94 -11.75
N PHE A 27 28.71 -11.83 -12.95
CA PHE A 27 28.84 -12.98 -13.85
C PHE A 27 30.27 -13.49 -13.82
N ASN A 28 30.46 -14.77 -13.53
CA ASN A 28 31.76 -15.40 -13.71
C ASN A 28 32.02 -15.59 -15.21
N GLN A 29 32.96 -14.83 -15.75
CA GLN A 29 33.37 -14.99 -17.14
C GLN A 29 34.08 -16.32 -17.35
N THR A 30 33.56 -17.15 -18.24
CA THR A 30 34.29 -18.23 -18.87
C THR A 30 34.98 -17.66 -20.11
N GLU A 31 36.27 -17.85 -20.27
CA GLU A 31 37.10 -17.31 -21.37
C GLU A 31 36.39 -17.37 -22.73
N GLY A 32 36.25 -16.23 -23.39
CA GLY A 32 35.89 -16.14 -24.81
C GLY A 32 34.48 -15.69 -25.16
N LYS A 33 33.71 -15.13 -24.24
CA LYS A 33 32.41 -14.48 -24.53
C LYS A 33 32.41 -13.01 -24.16
N ASP A 34 31.66 -12.24 -24.96
CA ASP A 34 31.47 -10.81 -24.78
C ASP A 34 31.14 -10.43 -23.33
N ASP A 35 31.64 -9.30 -22.92
CA ASP A 35 31.60 -8.74 -21.58
C ASP A 35 30.13 -8.57 -21.11
N VAL A 36 29.57 -9.59 -20.48
CA VAL A 36 28.31 -9.46 -19.74
C VAL A 36 28.66 -8.68 -18.48
N GLY A 37 28.50 -7.37 -18.57
CA GLY A 37 28.96 -6.45 -17.53
C GLY A 37 28.33 -6.72 -16.17
N ASN A 38 29.15 -6.71 -15.12
CA ASN A 38 28.67 -6.70 -13.76
C ASN A 38 27.73 -5.51 -13.55
N SER A 39 26.55 -5.76 -13.05
CA SER A 39 25.56 -4.71 -12.76
C SER A 39 25.44 -4.52 -11.24
N SER A 40 25.44 -3.28 -10.81
CA SER A 40 25.21 -2.90 -9.43
C SER A 40 24.26 -1.71 -9.39
N SER A 41 23.18 -1.83 -8.64
CA SER A 41 22.23 -0.74 -8.41
C SER A 41 22.03 -0.48 -6.94
N ARG A 42 21.79 0.77 -6.58
CA ARG A 42 21.45 1.19 -5.22
C ARG A 42 20.28 2.15 -5.27
N LEU A 43 19.27 1.88 -4.46
CA LEU A 43 18.04 2.64 -4.43
C LEU A 43 17.71 3.05 -3.00
N TYR A 44 17.51 4.34 -2.81
CA TYR A 44 17.09 4.93 -1.53
C TYR A 44 15.60 5.21 -1.57
N GLU A 45 14.90 4.75 -0.54
CA GLU A 45 13.48 4.97 -0.36
C GLU A 45 13.23 5.66 0.98
N GLN A 46 12.35 6.65 0.99
CA GLN A 46 11.92 7.39 2.17
C GLN A 46 10.41 7.54 2.16
N ILE A 47 9.77 7.17 3.26
CA ILE A 47 8.34 7.33 3.46
C ILE A 47 8.13 8.09 4.76
N THR A 48 7.42 9.22 4.69
CA THR A 48 7.02 9.98 5.87
C THR A 48 5.51 10.07 5.90
N ASN A 49 4.92 9.56 6.97
CA ASN A 49 3.47 9.54 7.19
C ASN A 49 3.11 10.44 8.37
N PHE A 50 2.12 11.29 8.16
CA PHE A 50 1.43 12.06 9.19
C PHE A 50 -0.01 11.58 9.23
N TYR A 51 -0.46 11.03 10.34
CA TYR A 51 -1.84 10.61 10.46
C TYR A 51 -2.58 11.39 11.55
N GLY A 52 -3.86 11.63 11.29
CA GLY A 52 -4.78 12.25 12.23
C GLY A 52 -6.17 11.66 12.09
N GLY A 53 -6.91 11.56 13.18
CA GLY A 53 -8.25 11.00 13.15
C GLY A 53 -9.01 11.26 14.44
N PHE A 54 -10.32 11.03 14.35
CA PHE A 54 -11.28 11.19 15.45
C PHE A 54 -12.14 9.94 15.54
N ASP A 55 -12.34 9.47 16.76
CA ASP A 55 -13.35 8.46 17.06
C ASP A 55 -14.44 9.10 17.92
N LYS A 56 -15.67 8.64 17.71
CA LYS A 56 -16.84 9.01 18.52
C LYS A 56 -17.71 7.79 18.78
N GLU A 57 -18.01 7.58 20.04
CA GLU A 57 -19.02 6.61 20.45
C GLU A 57 -20.29 7.36 20.89
N PHE A 58 -21.43 6.89 20.42
CA PHE A 58 -22.74 7.45 20.76
C PHE A 58 -23.52 6.46 21.62
N GLU A 59 -24.27 6.94 22.56
CA GLU A 59 -25.13 6.11 23.45
C GLU A 59 -26.15 5.24 22.69
N SER A 60 -26.47 5.58 21.44
CA SER A 60 -27.33 4.82 20.53
C SER A 60 -26.74 3.52 19.99
N GLY A 61 -25.52 3.14 20.40
CA GLY A 61 -24.79 2.00 19.85
C GLY A 61 -24.16 2.27 18.48
N LEU A 62 -23.99 3.55 18.14
CA LEU A 62 -23.30 4.01 16.94
C LEU A 62 -21.86 4.40 17.30
N SER A 63 -20.89 3.87 16.57
CA SER A 63 -19.48 4.26 16.65
C SER A 63 -19.02 4.78 15.29
N LEU A 64 -18.35 5.91 15.29
CA LEU A 64 -17.79 6.55 14.08
C LEU A 64 -16.30 6.74 14.28
N SER A 65 -15.50 6.34 13.28
CA SER A 65 -14.08 6.63 13.19
C SER A 65 -13.79 7.31 11.86
N LEU A 66 -13.14 8.44 11.90
CA LEU A 66 -12.67 9.20 10.72
C LEU A 66 -11.20 9.46 10.87
N SER A 67 -10.40 9.16 9.86
CA SER A 67 -8.98 9.43 9.86
C SER A 67 -8.45 9.74 8.46
N ALA A 68 -7.30 10.35 8.42
CA ALA A 68 -6.56 10.56 7.18
C ALA A 68 -5.06 10.42 7.45
N THR A 69 -4.35 9.84 6.50
CA THR A 69 -2.89 9.80 6.47
C THR A 69 -2.39 10.65 5.32
N GLY A 70 -1.58 11.65 5.63
CA GLY A 70 -0.79 12.39 4.65
C GLY A 70 0.57 11.73 4.52
N GLU A 71 0.97 11.36 3.31
CA GLU A 71 2.22 10.66 3.05
C GLU A 71 3.10 11.44 2.10
N TYR A 72 4.36 11.57 2.45
CA TYR A 72 5.43 11.95 1.53
C TYR A 72 6.25 10.72 1.18
N TYR A 73 6.20 10.33 -0.09
CA TYR A 73 6.96 9.23 -0.67
C TYR A 73 8.08 9.75 -1.56
N SER A 74 9.30 9.25 -1.39
CA SER A 74 10.45 9.60 -2.19
C SER A 74 11.31 8.36 -2.48
N ILE A 75 11.58 8.11 -3.77
CA ILE A 75 12.44 7.04 -4.24
C ILE A 75 13.23 7.48 -5.46
N GLY A 76 14.56 7.48 -5.36
CA GLY A 76 15.42 8.00 -6.42
C GLY A 76 15.07 9.45 -6.77
N SER A 77 14.67 9.69 -8.03
CA SER A 77 14.20 11.00 -8.52
C SER A 77 12.70 11.23 -8.37
N TYR A 78 11.93 10.19 -8.02
CA TYR A 78 10.49 10.30 -7.85
C TYR A 78 10.13 10.71 -6.43
N HIS A 79 9.29 11.73 -6.29
CA HIS A 79 8.74 12.17 -5.01
C HIS A 79 7.31 12.68 -5.19
N LYS A 80 6.43 12.32 -4.26
CA LYS A 80 5.01 12.70 -4.33
C LYS A 80 4.38 12.77 -2.95
N TRP A 81 3.48 13.74 -2.78
CA TRP A 81 2.54 13.79 -1.67
C TRP A 81 1.24 13.07 -2.03
N ALA A 82 0.67 12.40 -1.07
CA ALA A 82 -0.65 11.78 -1.18
C ALA A 82 -1.41 11.86 0.15
N VAL A 83 -2.74 11.76 0.09
CA VAL A 83 -3.59 11.72 1.28
C VAL A 83 -4.52 10.52 1.16
N TYR A 84 -4.60 9.75 2.22
CA TYR A 84 -5.41 8.53 2.32
C TYR A 84 -6.49 8.71 3.39
N PRO A 85 -7.72 9.07 3.00
CA PRO A 85 -8.83 9.10 3.91
C PRO A 85 -9.29 7.68 4.27
N GLN A 86 -9.73 7.52 5.52
CA GLN A 86 -10.35 6.31 6.04
C GLN A 86 -11.55 6.71 6.88
N ALA A 87 -12.64 5.95 6.75
CA ALA A 87 -13.83 6.11 7.55
C ALA A 87 -14.39 4.74 7.94
N SER A 88 -14.82 4.59 9.16
CA SER A 88 -15.57 3.41 9.58
C SER A 88 -16.75 3.80 10.46
N LEU A 89 -17.84 3.07 10.27
CA LEU A 89 -19.08 3.24 11.01
C LEU A 89 -19.55 1.87 11.48
N THR A 90 -19.81 1.75 12.76
CA THR A 90 -20.43 0.56 13.35
C THR A 90 -21.71 0.98 14.03
N TYR A 91 -22.79 0.28 13.74
CA TYR A 91 -24.08 0.53 14.35
C TYR A 91 -24.69 -0.76 14.86
N SER A 92 -24.90 -0.82 16.17
CA SER A 92 -25.46 -1.96 16.88
C SER A 92 -26.77 -1.54 17.62
N PRO A 93 -27.92 -1.48 16.91
CA PRO A 93 -29.19 -1.08 17.52
C PRO A 93 -29.70 -2.08 18.57
N SER A 94 -29.18 -3.29 18.54
CA SER A 94 -29.50 -4.33 19.53
C SER A 94 -28.40 -5.41 19.54
N GLU A 95 -28.38 -6.27 20.52
CA GLU A 95 -27.45 -7.40 20.61
C GLU A 95 -27.58 -8.40 19.44
N LYS A 96 -28.65 -8.32 18.66
CA LYS A 96 -28.94 -9.22 17.56
C LYS A 96 -28.46 -8.68 16.20
N HIS A 97 -28.27 -7.38 16.07
CA HIS A 97 -28.01 -6.71 14.82
C HIS A 97 -26.78 -5.81 14.91
N THR A 98 -25.78 -6.04 14.09
CA THR A 98 -24.64 -5.16 13.95
C THR A 98 -24.37 -4.87 12.47
N PHE A 99 -24.31 -3.61 12.13
CA PHE A 99 -23.95 -3.10 10.80
C PHE A 99 -22.58 -2.45 10.88
N MET A 100 -21.71 -2.78 9.95
CA MET A 100 -20.36 -2.21 9.84
C MET A 100 -20.15 -1.73 8.42
N LEU A 101 -19.70 -0.50 8.25
CA LEU A 101 -19.32 0.10 6.99
C LEU A 101 -17.90 0.64 7.11
N GLY A 102 -17.03 0.27 6.19
CA GLY A 102 -15.66 0.76 6.11
C GLY A 102 -15.37 1.30 4.71
N VAL A 103 -14.66 2.41 4.69
CA VAL A 103 -14.09 2.99 3.47
C VAL A 103 -12.64 3.31 3.77
N SER A 104 -11.72 2.84 2.92
CA SER A 104 -10.30 3.13 3.06
C SER A 104 -9.65 3.36 1.71
N SER A 105 -8.56 4.11 1.73
CA SER A 105 -7.66 4.21 0.59
C SER A 105 -6.24 3.96 1.05
N GLU A 106 -5.46 3.32 0.18
CA GLU A 106 -4.06 2.99 0.42
C GLU A 106 -3.27 2.98 -0.89
N LYS A 107 -1.96 2.91 -0.79
CA LYS A 107 -1.08 2.67 -1.94
C LYS A 107 -0.49 1.29 -1.89
N ASP A 108 -0.43 0.69 -3.08
CA ASP A 108 0.38 -0.48 -3.36
C ASP A 108 1.67 -0.02 -4.07
N TYR A 109 2.80 -0.20 -3.37
CA TYR A 109 4.11 0.24 -3.85
C TYR A 109 4.75 -0.85 -4.70
N PRO A 110 5.33 -0.51 -5.86
CA PRO A 110 6.18 -1.45 -6.58
C PRO A 110 7.29 -1.95 -5.67
N THR A 111 7.61 -3.22 -5.78
CA THR A 111 8.74 -3.78 -5.03
C THR A 111 10.05 -3.23 -5.58
N TYR A 112 11.14 -3.38 -4.82
CA TYR A 112 12.47 -3.03 -5.29
C TYR A 112 12.81 -3.70 -6.64
N TRP A 113 12.37 -4.96 -6.82
CA TRP A 113 12.59 -5.72 -8.05
C TRP A 113 11.82 -5.16 -9.24
N ASP A 114 10.64 -4.61 -9.01
CA ASP A 114 9.82 -3.97 -10.04
C ASP A 114 10.42 -2.62 -10.50
N MET A 115 11.25 -2.00 -9.66
CA MET A 115 11.82 -0.68 -9.90
C MET A 115 13.28 -0.70 -10.37
N GLN A 116 13.89 -1.87 -10.48
CA GLN A 116 15.23 -1.99 -11.02
C GLN A 116 15.27 -1.60 -12.50
N THR A 117 16.13 -0.68 -12.86
CA THR A 117 16.37 -0.29 -14.27
C THR A 117 17.32 -1.23 -15.00
N SER A 118 17.85 -2.25 -14.33
CA SER A 118 18.77 -3.20 -14.92
C SER A 118 18.04 -4.46 -15.37
N THR A 119 18.36 -4.93 -16.58
CA THR A 119 17.93 -6.25 -17.04
C THR A 119 18.47 -7.34 -16.11
N THR A 120 17.61 -8.18 -15.59
CA THR A 120 17.99 -9.34 -14.77
C THR A 120 17.82 -10.61 -15.59
N TYR A 121 18.90 -11.33 -15.83
CA TYR A 121 18.86 -12.60 -16.56
C TYR A 121 18.51 -13.73 -15.60
N MET A 122 17.40 -14.41 -15.87
CA MET A 122 16.97 -15.59 -15.10
C MET A 122 17.68 -16.87 -15.59
N ASN A 123 17.89 -16.94 -16.90
CA ASN A 123 18.64 -17.99 -17.57
C ASN A 123 19.07 -17.54 -18.98
N ALA A 124 19.59 -18.44 -19.82
CA ALA A 124 20.07 -18.09 -21.17
C ALA A 124 18.95 -17.64 -22.15
N TYR A 125 17.67 -17.81 -21.79
CA TYR A 125 16.52 -17.57 -22.66
C TYR A 125 15.49 -16.61 -22.05
N GLU A 126 15.66 -16.26 -20.78
CA GLU A 126 14.69 -15.47 -20.03
C GLU A 126 15.37 -14.30 -19.32
N GLU A 127 14.84 -13.12 -19.53
CA GLU A 127 15.28 -11.91 -18.86
C GLU A 127 14.07 -11.17 -18.28
N ILE A 128 14.28 -10.49 -17.17
CA ILE A 128 13.31 -9.56 -16.59
C ILE A 128 13.77 -8.15 -16.94
N GLN A 129 12.94 -7.43 -17.67
CA GLN A 129 13.10 -6.02 -17.94
C GLN A 129 12.04 -5.24 -17.16
N THR A 130 12.49 -4.22 -16.49
CA THR A 130 11.59 -3.33 -15.75
C THR A 130 11.30 -2.08 -16.59
N ILE A 131 10.05 -1.67 -16.61
CA ILE A 131 9.63 -0.43 -17.25
C ILE A 131 10.02 0.74 -16.33
N GLU A 132 10.80 1.68 -16.84
CA GLU A 132 11.12 2.91 -16.12
C GLU A 132 9.85 3.69 -15.78
N GLY A 133 9.78 4.19 -14.54
CA GLY A 133 8.71 5.10 -14.12
C GLY A 133 7.46 4.39 -13.59
N LEU A 134 7.55 3.15 -13.14
CA LEU A 134 6.49 2.52 -12.36
C LEU A 134 6.09 3.43 -11.19
N ARG A 135 4.77 3.62 -11.04
CA ARG A 135 4.19 4.46 -10.00
C ARG A 135 3.41 3.59 -9.03
N PRO A 136 3.35 3.97 -7.75
CA PRO A 136 2.49 3.28 -6.80
C PRO A 136 1.03 3.29 -7.26
N ALA A 137 0.38 2.13 -7.22
CA ALA A 137 -1.04 2.02 -7.48
C ALA A 137 -1.87 2.59 -6.33
N ASN A 138 -3.04 3.17 -6.63
CA ASN A 138 -3.96 3.66 -5.62
C ASN A 138 -5.11 2.66 -5.46
N VAL A 139 -5.28 2.14 -4.27
CA VAL A 139 -6.33 1.16 -3.94
C VAL A 139 -7.39 1.85 -3.09
N TYR A 140 -8.65 1.67 -3.48
CA TYR A 140 -9.83 2.17 -2.78
C TYR A 140 -10.69 0.98 -2.40
N ASN A 141 -10.95 0.83 -1.11
CA ASN A 141 -11.72 -0.26 -0.55
C ASN A 141 -13.00 0.24 0.11
N VAL A 142 -14.11 -0.41 -0.19
CA VAL A 142 -15.37 -0.23 0.51
C VAL A 142 -15.86 -1.59 0.98
N ASN A 143 -16.13 -1.73 2.25
CA ASN A 143 -16.65 -2.96 2.84
C ASN A 143 -17.90 -2.66 3.67
N ALA A 144 -18.91 -3.50 3.51
CA ALA A 144 -20.12 -3.45 4.33
C ALA A 144 -20.39 -4.85 4.89
N ASN A 145 -20.59 -4.93 6.20
CA ASN A 145 -20.87 -6.18 6.86
C ASN A 145 -22.13 -6.04 7.71
N TYR A 146 -22.97 -7.05 7.65
CA TYR A 146 -24.12 -7.19 8.53
C TYR A 146 -24.03 -8.49 9.31
N LEU A 147 -24.04 -8.39 10.62
CA LEU A 147 -24.00 -9.53 11.54
C LEU A 147 -25.35 -9.67 12.22
N PHE A 148 -25.96 -10.86 12.08
CA PHE A 148 -27.23 -11.22 12.68
C PHE A 148 -27.08 -12.31 13.74
N LEU A 149 -27.62 -12.10 14.94
CA LEU A 149 -27.57 -13.01 16.08
C LEU A 149 -26.14 -13.45 16.46
N GLN A 150 -25.13 -12.68 16.09
CA GLN A 150 -23.71 -13.02 16.25
C GLN A 150 -23.30 -14.38 15.63
N LYS A 151 -24.08 -14.88 14.68
CA LYS A 151 -23.90 -16.18 14.01
C LYS A 151 -23.85 -16.08 12.49
N TYR A 152 -24.66 -15.19 11.91
CA TYR A 152 -24.80 -15.07 10.46
C TYR A 152 -24.22 -13.75 10.02
N MET A 153 -23.27 -13.79 9.09
CA MET A 153 -22.63 -12.60 8.55
C MET A 153 -22.83 -12.52 7.05
N LEU A 154 -23.31 -11.37 6.59
CA LEU A 154 -23.32 -10.99 5.18
C LEU A 154 -22.25 -9.93 4.98
N SER A 155 -21.34 -10.18 4.03
CA SER A 155 -20.26 -9.27 3.67
C SER A 155 -20.36 -8.88 2.21
N LEU A 156 -20.26 -7.57 1.96
CA LEU A 156 -20.13 -6.98 0.63
C LEU A 156 -18.82 -6.19 0.61
N PHE A 157 -18.07 -6.33 -0.46
CA PHE A 157 -16.85 -5.57 -0.65
C PHE A 157 -16.74 -5.06 -2.08
N TYR A 158 -16.13 -3.91 -2.23
CA TYR A 158 -15.79 -3.31 -3.49
C TYR A 158 -14.35 -2.77 -3.40
N GLU A 159 -13.53 -3.13 -4.38
CA GLU A 159 -12.18 -2.65 -4.52
C GLU A 159 -11.99 -2.04 -5.89
N ARG A 160 -11.28 -0.92 -5.93
CA ARG A 160 -10.87 -0.28 -7.17
C ARG A 160 -9.39 0.09 -7.06
N THR A 161 -8.61 -0.42 -8.00
CA THR A 161 -7.18 -0.08 -8.12
C THR A 161 -6.98 0.79 -9.36
N ASN A 162 -6.36 1.94 -9.18
CA ASN A 162 -5.91 2.81 -10.26
C ASN A 162 -4.39 2.71 -10.39
N ASP A 163 -3.88 2.86 -11.61
CA ASP A 163 -2.45 2.74 -11.93
C ASP A 163 -1.88 1.35 -11.57
N TYR A 164 -2.68 0.31 -11.78
CA TYR A 164 -2.28 -1.07 -11.55
C TYR A 164 -1.12 -1.45 -12.45
N PHE A 165 -0.12 -2.12 -11.89
CA PHE A 165 1.02 -2.68 -12.61
C PHE A 165 1.07 -4.20 -12.40
N THR A 166 1.52 -4.92 -13.42
CA THR A 166 1.69 -6.38 -13.36
C THR A 166 2.87 -6.79 -14.22
N MET A 167 3.44 -7.94 -13.91
CA MET A 167 4.44 -8.57 -14.75
C MET A 167 3.72 -9.33 -15.88
N ASP A 168 4.16 -9.14 -17.10
CA ASP A 168 3.70 -9.88 -18.25
C ASP A 168 4.87 -10.57 -18.96
N MET A 169 4.61 -11.70 -19.60
CA MET A 169 5.61 -12.42 -20.38
C MET A 169 5.38 -12.17 -21.86
N TYR A 170 6.42 -11.74 -22.56
CA TYR A 170 6.38 -11.58 -24.00
C TYR A 170 7.56 -12.32 -24.63
N GLN A 171 7.38 -12.76 -25.86
CA GLN A 171 8.46 -13.34 -26.66
C GLN A 171 9.07 -12.23 -27.54
N ALA A 172 10.34 -11.94 -27.31
CA ALA A 172 11.07 -11.03 -28.19
C ALA A 172 11.16 -11.65 -29.61
N LYS A 173 10.87 -10.85 -30.62
CA LYS A 173 10.96 -11.26 -32.04
C LYS A 173 12.38 -11.10 -32.57
#